data_de9b2b88294cf915687316362da3db1c
#
_entry.id   de9b2b88294cf915687316362da3db1c
#
_cell.length_a   1.000
_cell.length_b   1.000
_cell.length_c   1.000
_cell.angle_alpha   90.00
_cell.angle_beta   90.00
_cell.angle_gamma   90.00
#
_symmetry.space_group_name_H-M   'P 1'
#
loop_
_entity.id
_entity.type
_entity.pdbx_description
1 polymer ?
#
loop_
_entity_poly.entity_id
_entity_poly.type
_entity_poly.pdbx_seq_one_letter_code
_entity_poly.pdbx_strand_id
1 'polypeptide(L)'
;MLRVSNLSKFYEIKKHWYLKSKKYFIFENINFSLKQNENLMIEGKSGAGKSTLARILCFLENPSGGEVWYKGDNLHQLDKKRQRLLRKEIQYCFQDQKMALNPYKKIKNLIQDGLENFNFKKNGDLIDEFFDFFNLKKQILEQKPYELSGGEATRVGLIRSLILNPSLLILDEIVSTLDIKNSKEILNFLYHYQQKNFISYIFITHQSELFYNFKYEKIKL
;
A
#
# COMPACT_ATOMS: atom_id res chain seq x y z
N MET A 1 -12.25 -5.73 -10.91
CA MET A 1 -12.22 -4.89 -9.70
C MET A 1 -11.48 -3.58 -9.96
N LEU A 2 -10.19 -3.61 -10.32
CA LEU A 2 -9.36 -2.45 -10.71
C LEU A 2 -9.03 -2.52 -12.19
N ARG A 3 -9.12 -1.41 -12.91
CA ARG A 3 -8.68 -1.26 -14.31
C ARG A 3 -7.92 0.04 -14.48
N VAL A 4 -6.76 -0.04 -15.08
CA VAL A 4 -5.91 1.10 -15.42
C VAL A 4 -5.79 1.16 -16.93
N SER A 5 -6.03 2.34 -17.50
CA SER A 5 -6.07 2.54 -18.96
C SER A 5 -5.26 3.77 -19.35
N ASN A 6 -4.25 3.57 -20.20
CA ASN A 6 -3.37 4.59 -20.76
C ASN A 6 -2.79 5.55 -19.71
N LEU A 7 -2.52 5.03 -18.51
CA LEU A 7 -2.06 5.83 -17.40
C LEU A 7 -0.66 6.37 -17.65
N SER A 8 -0.50 7.67 -17.48
CA SER A 8 0.77 8.36 -17.68
C SER A 8 1.03 9.36 -16.57
N LYS A 9 2.30 9.51 -16.21
CA LYS A 9 2.73 10.48 -15.21
C LYS A 9 3.99 11.19 -15.66
N PHE A 10 3.96 12.52 -15.63
CA PHE A 10 5.14 13.38 -15.81
C PHE A 10 5.14 14.50 -14.77
N TYR A 11 6.33 15.02 -14.49
CA TYR A 11 6.52 16.24 -13.73
C TYR A 11 7.03 17.36 -14.63
N GLU A 12 6.58 18.58 -14.39
CA GLU A 12 7.07 19.77 -15.07
C GLU A 12 8.20 20.38 -14.26
N ILE A 13 9.39 20.42 -14.84
CA ILE A 13 10.58 21.01 -14.24
C ILE A 13 10.87 22.34 -14.94
N LYS A 14 10.85 23.43 -14.19
CA LYS A 14 11.33 24.75 -14.64
C LYS A 14 12.72 25.00 -14.07
N LYS A 15 13.75 25.06 -14.90
CA LYS A 15 15.10 25.41 -14.45
C LYS A 15 15.21 26.86 -14.00
N HIS A 16 14.46 27.77 -14.66
CA HIS A 16 14.37 29.18 -14.32
C HIS A 16 12.96 29.67 -14.58
N TRP A 17 12.53 30.72 -13.88
CA TRP A 17 11.16 31.26 -13.95
C TRP A 17 10.75 31.75 -15.36
N TYR A 18 11.72 32.17 -16.21
CA TYR A 18 11.53 32.64 -17.58
C TYR A 18 11.67 31.55 -18.66
N LEU A 19 12.06 30.32 -18.31
CA LEU A 19 12.17 29.22 -19.26
C LEU A 19 10.86 28.42 -19.32
N LYS A 20 10.62 27.85 -20.51
CA LYS A 20 9.52 26.88 -20.69
C LYS A 20 9.76 25.66 -19.79
N SER A 21 8.71 25.17 -19.17
CA SER A 21 8.77 23.91 -18.42
C SER A 21 9.12 22.74 -19.36
N LYS A 22 9.99 21.85 -18.87
CA LYS A 22 10.28 20.59 -19.55
C LYS A 22 9.54 19.47 -18.82
N LYS A 23 8.79 18.65 -19.57
CA LYS A 23 8.14 17.46 -19.03
C LYS A 23 9.18 16.37 -18.82
N TYR A 24 9.21 15.82 -17.60
CA TYR A 24 9.99 14.65 -17.26
C TYR A 24 9.02 13.50 -17.01
N PHE A 25 8.95 12.57 -17.96
CA PHE A 25 8.06 11.42 -17.88
C PHE A 25 8.59 10.40 -16.87
N ILE A 26 7.71 9.94 -16.00
CA ILE A 26 7.98 8.87 -15.04
C ILE A 26 7.58 7.53 -15.64
N PHE A 27 6.39 7.48 -16.23
CA PHE A 27 5.90 6.36 -17.04
C PHE A 27 4.82 6.84 -18.00
N GLU A 28 4.60 6.08 -19.06
CA GLU A 28 3.61 6.38 -20.10
C GLU A 28 2.84 5.12 -20.50
N ASN A 29 1.56 5.31 -20.81
CA ASN A 29 0.68 4.29 -21.39
C ASN A 29 0.60 2.97 -20.61
N ILE A 30 0.59 3.04 -19.28
CA ILE A 30 0.44 1.86 -18.43
C ILE A 30 -0.99 1.35 -18.51
N ASN A 31 -1.12 0.06 -18.80
CA ASN A 31 -2.40 -0.64 -18.91
C ASN A 31 -2.36 -1.95 -18.15
N PHE A 32 -3.33 -2.19 -17.29
CA PHE A 32 -3.55 -3.47 -16.64
C PHE A 32 -4.95 -3.55 -16.01
N SER A 33 -5.36 -4.75 -15.67
CA SER A 33 -6.57 -5.00 -14.90
C SER A 33 -6.30 -6.00 -13.79
N LEU A 34 -7.04 -5.89 -12.69
CA LEU A 34 -6.96 -6.81 -11.56
C LEU A 34 -8.39 -7.18 -11.14
N LYS A 35 -8.71 -8.47 -11.16
CA LYS A 35 -9.98 -8.96 -10.63
C LYS A 35 -9.90 -9.11 -9.13
N GLN A 36 -11.03 -9.34 -8.51
CA GLN A 36 -11.08 -9.60 -7.07
C GLN A 36 -10.36 -10.92 -6.75
N ASN A 37 -9.61 -10.93 -5.66
CA ASN A 37 -8.82 -12.07 -5.21
C ASN A 37 -7.68 -12.50 -6.15
N GLU A 38 -7.34 -11.66 -7.13
CA GLU A 38 -6.13 -11.82 -7.94
C GLU A 38 -5.02 -10.91 -7.41
N ASN A 39 -3.79 -11.20 -7.80
CA ASN A 39 -2.62 -10.41 -7.44
C ASN A 39 -1.89 -9.90 -8.67
N LEU A 40 -1.26 -8.75 -8.51
CA LEU A 40 -0.41 -8.12 -9.52
C LEU A 40 0.97 -7.89 -8.93
N MET A 41 2.00 -8.17 -9.69
CA MET A 41 3.38 -7.81 -9.34
C MET A 41 3.88 -6.72 -10.27
N ILE A 42 4.37 -5.63 -9.69
CA ILE A 42 4.98 -4.51 -10.41
C ILE A 42 6.49 -4.59 -10.22
N GLU A 43 7.19 -4.89 -11.30
CA GLU A 43 8.64 -4.93 -11.35
C GLU A 43 9.21 -3.70 -12.09
N GLY A 44 10.43 -3.33 -11.77
CA GLY A 44 11.13 -2.23 -12.47
C GLY A 44 12.35 -1.77 -11.70
N LYS A 45 13.24 -1.07 -12.37
CA LYS A 45 14.45 -0.50 -11.74
C LYS A 45 14.08 0.50 -10.65
N SER A 46 15.03 0.78 -9.75
CA SER A 46 14.88 1.91 -8.83
C SER A 46 14.65 3.20 -9.62
N GLY A 47 13.68 4.02 -9.19
CA GLY A 47 13.32 5.25 -9.89
C GLY A 47 12.37 5.08 -11.10
N ALA A 48 11.96 3.87 -11.46
CA ALA A 48 11.03 3.62 -12.58
C ALA A 48 9.58 4.10 -12.35
N GLY A 49 9.29 4.68 -11.17
CA GLY A 49 7.95 5.23 -10.90
C GLY A 49 6.97 4.28 -10.19
N LYS A 50 7.44 3.11 -9.70
CA LYS A 50 6.58 2.12 -9.01
C LYS A 50 5.80 2.71 -7.84
N SER A 51 6.48 3.40 -6.93
CA SER A 51 5.82 4.06 -5.79
C SER A 51 4.95 5.25 -6.22
N THR A 52 5.28 5.91 -7.34
CA THR A 52 4.42 6.94 -7.94
C THR A 52 3.11 6.32 -8.45
N LEU A 53 3.20 5.18 -9.14
CA LEU A 53 2.00 4.42 -9.55
C LEU A 53 1.16 4.02 -8.33
N ALA A 54 1.78 3.46 -7.28
CA ALA A 54 1.08 3.12 -6.03
C ALA A 54 0.35 4.32 -5.43
N ARG A 55 1.00 5.50 -5.35
CA ARG A 55 0.38 6.73 -4.83
C ARG A 55 -0.82 7.18 -5.67
N ILE A 56 -0.75 7.04 -6.99
CA ILE A 56 -1.87 7.35 -7.89
C ILE A 56 -3.04 6.41 -7.62
N LEU A 57 -2.80 5.11 -7.47
CA LEU A 57 -3.84 4.12 -7.16
C LEU A 57 -4.52 4.35 -5.81
N CYS A 58 -3.83 5.02 -4.87
CA CYS A 58 -4.33 5.32 -3.52
C CYS A 58 -4.82 6.76 -3.33
N PHE A 59 -5.07 7.52 -4.39
CA PHE A 59 -5.50 8.94 -4.32
C PHE A 59 -4.52 9.88 -3.60
N LEU A 60 -3.26 9.51 -3.49
CA LEU A 60 -2.24 10.36 -2.88
C LEU A 60 -1.59 11.29 -3.92
N GLU A 61 -1.74 10.94 -5.20
CA GLU A 61 -1.20 11.71 -6.32
C GLU A 61 -2.13 11.61 -7.53
N ASN A 62 -2.25 12.67 -8.33
CA ASN A 62 -3.05 12.66 -9.55
C ASN A 62 -2.20 12.17 -10.74
N PRO A 63 -2.77 11.40 -11.67
CA PRO A 63 -2.12 11.09 -12.94
C PRO A 63 -2.00 12.34 -13.80
N SER A 64 -1.10 12.31 -14.78
CA SER A 64 -0.99 13.35 -15.81
C SER A 64 -1.84 13.04 -17.05
N GLY A 65 -2.26 11.78 -17.21
CA GLY A 65 -3.15 11.31 -18.26
C GLY A 65 -3.59 9.87 -17.99
N GLY A 66 -4.62 9.43 -18.72
CA GLY A 66 -5.22 8.12 -18.54
C GLY A 66 -6.20 8.06 -17.38
N GLU A 67 -6.69 6.88 -17.07
CA GLU A 67 -7.76 6.65 -16.11
C GLU A 67 -7.48 5.45 -15.20
N VAL A 68 -7.98 5.55 -13.97
CA VAL A 68 -7.99 4.46 -13.00
C VAL A 68 -9.42 4.21 -12.56
N TRP A 69 -9.93 3.03 -12.83
CA TRP A 69 -11.28 2.60 -12.49
C TRP A 69 -11.25 1.54 -11.38
N TYR A 70 -12.05 1.73 -10.35
CA TYR A 70 -12.21 0.78 -9.26
C TYR A 70 -13.70 0.54 -8.98
N LYS A 71 -14.14 -0.72 -9.12
CA LYS A 71 -15.54 -1.13 -8.93
C LYS A 71 -16.56 -0.27 -9.70
N GLY A 72 -16.18 0.24 -10.88
CA GLY A 72 -17.04 1.07 -11.73
C GLY A 72 -16.87 2.58 -11.52
N ASP A 73 -16.17 3.02 -10.51
CA ASP A 73 -15.88 4.43 -10.24
C ASP A 73 -14.54 4.84 -10.89
N ASN A 74 -14.48 5.97 -11.60
CA ASN A 74 -13.21 6.59 -12.02
C ASN A 74 -12.63 7.33 -10.84
N LEU A 75 -11.54 6.82 -10.30
CA LEU A 75 -10.98 7.20 -9.00
C LEU A 75 -10.63 8.70 -8.88
N HIS A 76 -10.10 9.28 -9.96
CA HIS A 76 -9.62 10.66 -9.95
C HIS A 76 -10.67 11.70 -10.33
N GLN A 77 -11.88 11.25 -10.71
CA GLN A 77 -13.04 12.12 -10.97
C GLN A 77 -14.02 12.17 -9.81
N LEU A 78 -13.80 11.38 -8.76
CA LEU A 78 -14.63 11.34 -7.57
C LEU A 78 -14.45 12.58 -6.68
N ASP A 79 -15.50 12.98 -5.99
CA ASP A 79 -15.43 13.97 -4.94
C ASP A 79 -14.61 13.45 -3.73
N LYS A 80 -14.15 14.38 -2.90
CA LYS A 80 -13.32 14.05 -1.73
C LYS A 80 -14.01 13.13 -0.72
N LYS A 81 -15.35 13.20 -0.61
CA LYS A 81 -16.14 12.36 0.30
C LYS A 81 -16.13 10.91 -0.18
N ARG A 82 -16.35 10.67 -1.47
CA ARG A 82 -16.32 9.33 -2.07
C ARG A 82 -14.88 8.76 -2.05
N GLN A 83 -13.87 9.57 -2.39
CA GLN A 83 -12.46 9.17 -2.28
C GLN A 83 -12.10 8.74 -0.85
N ARG A 84 -12.57 9.47 0.18
CA ARG A 84 -12.34 9.11 1.58
C ARG A 84 -12.94 7.74 1.92
N LEU A 85 -14.14 7.42 1.44
CA LEU A 85 -14.76 6.10 1.66
C LEU A 85 -13.95 4.99 1.00
N LEU A 86 -13.47 5.21 -0.24
CA LEU A 86 -12.67 4.22 -0.95
C LEU A 86 -11.28 3.99 -0.35
N ARG A 87 -10.74 4.96 0.41
CA ARG A 87 -9.48 4.76 1.16
C ARG A 87 -9.56 3.65 2.20
N LYS A 88 -10.75 3.30 2.67
CA LYS A 88 -10.94 2.11 3.50
C LYS A 88 -10.71 0.83 2.70
N GLU A 89 -11.18 0.80 1.45
CA GLU A 89 -11.13 -0.38 0.58
C GLU A 89 -9.76 -0.55 -0.10
N ILE A 90 -9.06 0.56 -0.36
CA ILE A 90 -7.74 0.58 -1.01
C ILE A 90 -6.73 1.09 0.01
N GLN A 91 -5.89 0.19 0.49
CA GLN A 91 -4.86 0.51 1.48
C GLN A 91 -3.46 0.43 0.86
N TYR A 92 -2.54 1.23 1.40
CA TYR A 92 -1.15 1.28 0.96
C TYR A 92 -0.20 1.10 2.13
N CYS A 93 0.60 0.05 2.06
CA CYS A 93 1.68 -0.22 2.97
C CYS A 93 2.98 0.32 2.36
N PHE A 94 3.50 1.40 2.93
CA PHE A 94 4.67 2.12 2.44
C PHE A 94 5.96 1.31 2.65
N GLN A 95 6.98 1.60 1.84
CA GLN A 95 8.31 1.00 1.97
C GLN A 95 8.95 1.28 3.34
N ASP A 96 8.93 2.53 3.79
CA ASP A 96 9.41 2.94 5.12
C ASP A 96 8.24 3.22 6.05
N GLN A 97 7.90 2.22 6.86
CA GLN A 97 6.79 2.34 7.81
C GLN A 97 7.09 3.32 8.96
N LYS A 98 8.35 3.44 9.40
CA LYS A 98 8.69 4.39 10.46
C LYS A 98 8.43 5.83 10.03
N MET A 99 8.79 6.17 8.79
CA MET A 99 8.55 7.49 8.22
C MET A 99 7.08 7.74 7.87
N ALA A 100 6.32 6.68 7.58
CA ALA A 100 4.89 6.79 7.27
C ALA A 100 4.00 6.98 8.50
N LEU A 101 4.50 6.65 9.69
CA LEU A 101 3.79 6.75 10.96
C LEU A 101 4.03 8.12 11.61
N ASN A 102 2.99 8.69 12.24
CA ASN A 102 3.15 9.92 13.01
C ASN A 102 4.07 9.68 14.22
N PRO A 103 5.28 10.28 14.28
CA PRO A 103 6.27 9.98 15.30
C PRO A 103 5.87 10.43 16.72
N TYR A 104 4.87 11.29 16.85
CA TYR A 104 4.44 11.81 18.14
C TYR A 104 3.34 10.98 18.81
N LYS A 105 2.70 10.07 18.06
CA LYS A 105 1.62 9.21 18.57
C LYS A 105 2.14 7.85 18.99
N LYS A 106 1.54 7.27 20.02
CA LYS A 106 1.74 5.86 20.38
C LYS A 106 1.12 4.93 19.33
N ILE A 107 1.67 3.74 19.19
CA ILE A 107 1.21 2.74 18.22
C ILE A 107 -0.28 2.42 18.39
N LYS A 108 -0.76 2.25 19.64
CA LYS A 108 -2.19 2.03 19.91
C LYS A 108 -3.08 3.12 19.31
N ASN A 109 -2.69 4.38 19.44
CA ASN A 109 -3.46 5.50 18.91
C ASN A 109 -3.44 5.52 17.38
N LEU A 110 -2.29 5.18 16.78
CA LEU A 110 -2.15 5.11 15.32
C LEU A 110 -3.05 4.01 14.70
N ILE A 111 -3.23 2.90 15.39
CA ILE A 111 -4.13 1.82 14.97
C ILE A 111 -5.59 2.27 15.19
N GLN A 112 -5.89 2.88 16.33
CA GLN A 112 -7.24 3.36 16.68
C GLN A 112 -7.71 4.49 15.78
N ASP A 113 -6.84 5.44 15.41
CA ASP A 113 -7.16 6.52 14.47
C ASP A 113 -7.72 5.96 13.15
N GLY A 114 -7.14 4.85 12.66
CA GLY A 114 -7.62 4.17 11.44
C GLY A 114 -9.06 3.69 11.60
N LEU A 115 -9.36 3.02 12.71
CA LEU A 115 -10.70 2.52 13.01
C LEU A 115 -11.72 3.66 13.20
N GLU A 116 -11.37 4.67 14.01
CA GLU A 116 -12.25 5.81 14.31
C GLU A 116 -12.56 6.63 13.06
N ASN A 117 -11.59 6.86 12.19
CA ASN A 117 -11.76 7.62 10.95
C ASN A 117 -12.80 7.02 9.99
N PHE A 118 -13.06 5.71 10.11
CA PHE A 118 -14.04 4.98 9.30
C PHE A 118 -15.22 4.44 10.11
N ASN A 119 -15.45 4.94 11.33
CA ASN A 119 -16.54 4.55 12.22
C ASN A 119 -16.59 3.04 12.53
N PHE A 120 -15.44 2.39 12.58
CA PHE A 120 -15.37 1.03 13.12
C PHE A 120 -15.46 1.07 14.64
N LYS A 121 -16.22 0.14 15.20
CA LYS A 121 -16.19 -0.07 16.66
C LYS A 121 -14.77 -0.46 17.07
N LYS A 122 -14.30 0.12 18.18
CA LYS A 122 -13.06 -0.34 18.82
C LYS A 122 -13.18 -1.82 19.08
N ASN A 123 -12.36 -2.62 18.43
CA ASN A 123 -12.32 -4.06 18.62
C ASN A 123 -10.92 -4.41 19.13
N GLY A 124 -10.78 -4.43 20.47
CA GLY A 124 -9.53 -4.79 21.12
C GLY A 124 -9.10 -6.21 20.78
N ASP A 125 -10.07 -7.11 20.68
CA ASP A 125 -9.82 -8.52 20.37
C ASP A 125 -9.16 -8.69 18.99
N LEU A 126 -9.61 -7.91 17.99
CA LEU A 126 -9.02 -7.94 16.64
C LEU A 126 -7.58 -7.42 16.63
N ILE A 127 -7.27 -6.39 17.42
CA ILE A 127 -5.89 -5.88 17.56
C ILE A 127 -5.03 -6.96 18.22
N ASP A 128 -5.53 -7.60 19.26
CA ASP A 128 -4.84 -8.67 19.98
C ASP A 128 -4.58 -9.86 19.05
N GLU A 129 -5.56 -10.30 18.25
CA GLU A 129 -5.40 -11.36 17.25
C GLU A 129 -4.27 -11.05 16.24
N PHE A 130 -4.21 -9.81 15.73
CA PHE A 130 -3.13 -9.41 14.84
C PHE A 130 -1.77 -9.38 15.55
N PHE A 131 -1.72 -8.90 16.80
CA PHE A 131 -0.48 -8.86 17.59
C PHE A 131 0.05 -10.26 17.88
N ASP A 132 -0.83 -11.17 18.29
CA ASP A 132 -0.48 -12.57 18.54
C ASP A 132 0.01 -13.24 17.25
N PHE A 133 -0.71 -13.01 16.14
CA PHE A 133 -0.34 -13.56 14.85
C PHE A 133 1.05 -13.09 14.37
N PHE A 134 1.32 -11.79 14.47
CA PHE A 134 2.62 -11.22 14.08
C PHE A 134 3.70 -11.40 15.16
N ASN A 135 3.41 -12.12 16.24
CA ASN A 135 4.32 -12.33 17.37
C ASN A 135 4.88 -10.99 17.89
N LEU A 136 4.01 -9.98 18.00
CA LEU A 136 4.34 -8.67 18.52
C LEU A 136 4.01 -8.60 20.02
N LYS A 137 4.94 -8.10 20.83
CA LYS A 137 4.71 -7.89 22.25
C LYS A 137 3.70 -6.74 22.45
N LYS A 138 2.71 -6.92 23.33
CA LYS A 138 1.70 -5.88 23.62
C LYS A 138 2.30 -4.56 24.13
N GLN A 139 3.51 -4.61 24.69
CA GLN A 139 4.26 -3.41 25.09
C GLN A 139 4.49 -2.42 23.95
N ILE A 140 4.55 -2.91 22.69
CA ILE A 140 4.70 -2.10 21.48
C ILE A 140 3.54 -1.11 21.34
N LEU A 141 2.35 -1.41 21.82
CA LEU A 141 1.20 -0.50 21.78
C LEU A 141 1.45 0.84 22.51
N GLU A 142 2.29 0.83 23.52
CA GLU A 142 2.65 2.04 24.29
C GLU A 142 3.87 2.77 23.73
N GLN A 143 4.58 2.17 22.79
CA GLN A 143 5.76 2.75 22.13
C GLN A 143 5.37 3.73 21.02
N LYS A 144 6.34 4.52 20.58
CA LYS A 144 6.25 5.40 19.42
C LYS A 144 7.00 4.77 18.23
N PRO A 145 6.71 5.19 16.98
CA PRO A 145 7.30 4.58 15.78
C PRO A 145 8.82 4.51 15.76
N TYR A 146 9.51 5.51 16.28
CA TYR A 146 10.97 5.56 16.28
C TYR A 146 11.62 4.55 17.25
N GLU A 147 10.86 4.02 18.21
CA GLU A 147 11.34 3.03 19.18
C GLU A 147 11.27 1.59 18.63
N LEU A 148 10.57 1.39 17.51
CA LEU A 148 10.40 0.07 16.88
C LEU A 148 11.64 -0.34 16.10
N SER A 149 11.90 -1.65 16.01
CA SER A 149 12.77 -2.21 14.97
C SER A 149 12.13 -2.05 13.58
N GLY A 150 12.89 -2.23 12.50
CA GLY A 150 12.36 -2.19 11.14
C GLY A 150 11.25 -3.22 10.91
N GLY A 151 11.45 -4.46 11.39
CA GLY A 151 10.49 -5.53 11.27
C GLY A 151 9.20 -5.29 12.07
N GLU A 152 9.31 -4.75 13.29
CA GLU A 152 8.15 -4.37 14.09
C GLU A 152 7.36 -3.26 13.43
N ALA A 153 8.03 -2.24 12.89
CA ALA A 153 7.36 -1.15 12.17
C ALA A 153 6.62 -1.66 10.93
N THR A 154 7.21 -2.59 10.17
CA THR A 154 6.56 -3.23 9.03
C THR A 154 5.30 -4.00 9.45
N ARG A 155 5.38 -4.81 10.51
CA ARG A 155 4.22 -5.55 11.04
C ARG A 155 3.12 -4.62 11.54
N VAL A 156 3.46 -3.55 12.25
CA VAL A 156 2.51 -2.52 12.69
C VAL A 156 1.86 -1.82 11.50
N GLY A 157 2.62 -1.50 10.44
CA GLY A 157 2.09 -0.93 9.21
C GLY A 157 1.10 -1.84 8.50
N LEU A 158 1.39 -3.15 8.45
CA LEU A 158 0.47 -4.17 7.93
C LEU A 158 -0.81 -4.25 8.78
N ILE A 159 -0.70 -4.30 10.10
CA ILE A 159 -1.87 -4.30 11.00
C ILE A 159 -2.77 -3.10 10.73
N ARG A 160 -2.20 -1.89 10.65
CA ARG A 160 -2.96 -0.67 10.36
C ARG A 160 -3.72 -0.74 9.05
N SER A 161 -3.13 -1.35 8.04
CA SER A 161 -3.76 -1.49 6.72
C SER A 161 -4.81 -2.58 6.71
N LEU A 162 -4.55 -3.73 7.32
CA LEU A 162 -5.41 -4.90 7.29
C LEU A 162 -6.61 -4.81 8.24
N ILE A 163 -6.48 -4.08 9.35
CA ILE A 163 -7.55 -3.94 10.36
C ILE A 163 -8.81 -3.26 9.79
N LEU A 164 -8.68 -2.53 8.69
CA LEU A 164 -9.78 -1.94 7.95
C LEU A 164 -10.48 -2.92 7.02
N ASN A 165 -10.00 -4.16 6.93
CA ASN A 165 -10.47 -5.19 6.01
C ASN A 165 -10.58 -4.69 4.55
N PRO A 166 -9.45 -4.26 3.94
CA PRO A 166 -9.46 -3.70 2.60
C PRO A 166 -9.74 -4.77 1.54
N SER A 167 -10.32 -4.38 0.41
CA SER A 167 -10.46 -5.25 -0.77
C SER A 167 -9.20 -5.24 -1.65
N LEU A 168 -8.37 -4.20 -1.53
CA LEU A 168 -7.10 -4.05 -2.24
C LEU A 168 -6.02 -3.50 -1.30
N LEU A 169 -4.90 -4.21 -1.21
CA LEU A 169 -3.73 -3.76 -0.46
C LEU A 169 -2.52 -3.67 -1.39
N ILE A 170 -1.95 -2.47 -1.48
CA ILE A 170 -0.72 -2.21 -2.23
C ILE A 170 0.45 -2.28 -1.25
N LEU A 171 1.43 -3.11 -1.57
CA LEU A 171 2.56 -3.47 -0.72
C LEU A 171 3.86 -3.05 -1.41
N ASP A 172 4.43 -1.92 -0.96
CA ASP A 172 5.62 -1.34 -1.58
C ASP A 172 6.88 -1.76 -0.82
N GLU A 173 7.63 -2.68 -1.40
CA GLU A 173 8.91 -3.22 -0.91
C GLU A 173 8.90 -3.65 0.56
N ILE A 174 7.78 -4.19 1.06
CA ILE A 174 7.57 -4.50 2.48
C ILE A 174 8.53 -5.52 3.08
N VAL A 175 9.19 -6.33 2.25
CA VAL A 175 10.15 -7.35 2.70
C VAL A 175 11.60 -6.99 2.40
N SER A 176 11.86 -5.88 1.70
CA SER A 176 13.19 -5.52 1.21
C SER A 176 14.23 -5.26 2.31
N THR A 177 13.77 -4.83 3.49
CA THR A 177 14.62 -4.52 4.66
C THR A 177 14.63 -5.60 5.72
N LEU A 178 13.94 -6.72 5.46
CA LEU A 178 13.81 -7.83 6.41
C LEU A 178 14.75 -8.98 6.05
N ASP A 179 15.15 -9.74 7.04
CA ASP A 179 15.81 -11.02 6.79
C ASP A 179 14.84 -12.03 6.16
N ILE A 180 15.39 -13.09 5.57
CA ILE A 180 14.63 -14.11 4.83
C ILE A 180 13.55 -14.78 5.69
N LYS A 181 13.84 -15.04 6.99
CA LYS A 181 12.89 -15.69 7.89
C LYS A 181 11.68 -14.80 8.14
N ASN A 182 11.91 -13.57 8.54
CA ASN A 182 10.84 -12.58 8.79
C ASN A 182 10.04 -12.29 7.51
N SER A 183 10.71 -12.21 6.35
CA SER A 183 10.06 -12.05 5.06
C SER A 183 9.09 -13.18 4.76
N LYS A 184 9.52 -14.44 4.94
CA LYS A 184 8.67 -15.63 4.73
C LYS A 184 7.49 -15.68 5.69
N GLU A 185 7.68 -15.32 6.96
CA GLU A 185 6.59 -15.27 7.95
C GLU A 185 5.50 -14.29 7.52
N ILE A 186 5.88 -13.06 7.12
CA ILE A 186 4.93 -12.05 6.64
C ILE A 186 4.21 -12.50 5.36
N LEU A 187 4.94 -13.04 4.39
CA LEU A 187 4.34 -13.49 3.13
C LEU A 187 3.40 -14.70 3.34
N ASN A 188 3.75 -15.64 4.19
CA ASN A 188 2.86 -16.75 4.56
C ASN A 188 1.57 -16.23 5.23
N PHE A 189 1.69 -15.24 6.10
CA PHE A 189 0.52 -14.60 6.67
C PHE A 189 -0.38 -13.98 5.60
N LEU A 190 0.18 -13.14 4.74
CA LEU A 190 -0.59 -12.48 3.68
C LEU A 190 -1.28 -13.50 2.77
N TYR A 191 -0.61 -14.61 2.48
CA TYR A 191 -1.19 -15.71 1.71
C TYR A 191 -2.40 -16.32 2.41
N HIS A 192 -2.29 -16.71 3.68
CA HIS A 192 -3.40 -17.28 4.44
C HIS A 192 -4.51 -16.27 4.70
N TYR A 193 -4.17 -14.99 4.91
CA TYR A 193 -5.14 -13.93 5.07
C TYR A 193 -5.97 -13.74 3.80
N GLN A 194 -5.35 -13.80 2.61
CA GLN A 194 -6.04 -13.74 1.33
C GLN A 194 -7.06 -14.87 1.16
N GLN A 195 -6.72 -16.09 1.54
CA GLN A 195 -7.64 -17.24 1.42
C GLN A 195 -8.93 -17.06 2.25
N LYS A 196 -8.85 -16.30 3.34
CA LYS A 196 -10.00 -16.08 4.24
C LYS A 196 -10.81 -14.81 3.91
N ASN A 197 -10.17 -13.78 3.37
CA ASN A 197 -10.74 -12.42 3.32
C ASN A 197 -10.97 -11.87 1.91
N PHE A 198 -10.74 -12.65 0.85
CA PHE A 198 -10.95 -12.25 -0.55
C PHE A 198 -10.26 -10.93 -0.94
N ILE A 199 -9.11 -10.65 -0.37
CA ILE A 199 -8.31 -9.47 -0.65
C ILE A 199 -7.45 -9.66 -1.89
N SER A 200 -7.25 -8.60 -2.67
CA SER A 200 -6.28 -8.55 -3.78
C SER A 200 -5.01 -7.83 -3.34
N TYR A 201 -3.86 -8.28 -3.84
CA TYR A 201 -2.59 -7.60 -3.58
C TYR A 201 -1.99 -7.02 -4.85
N ILE A 202 -1.38 -5.85 -4.71
CA ILE A 202 -0.41 -5.33 -5.68
C ILE A 202 0.95 -5.31 -4.97
N PHE A 203 1.83 -6.19 -5.38
CA PHE A 203 3.19 -6.28 -4.87
C PHE A 203 4.12 -5.41 -5.71
N ILE A 204 4.84 -4.51 -5.07
CA ILE A 204 5.96 -3.78 -5.68
C ILE A 204 7.22 -4.32 -5.04
N THR A 205 8.04 -5.01 -5.80
CA THR A 205 9.27 -5.63 -5.28
C THR A 205 10.28 -5.90 -6.38
N HIS A 206 11.52 -6.00 -5.99
CA HIS A 206 12.61 -6.52 -6.83
C HIS A 206 13.04 -7.94 -6.42
N GLN A 207 12.39 -8.53 -5.41
CA GLN A 207 12.66 -9.88 -4.85
C GLN A 207 11.47 -10.81 -5.12
N SER A 208 11.05 -10.92 -6.39
CA SER A 208 9.86 -11.69 -6.77
C SER A 208 9.93 -13.19 -6.41
N GLU A 209 11.14 -13.73 -6.26
CA GLU A 209 11.39 -15.11 -5.86
C GLU A 209 10.83 -15.47 -4.47
N LEU A 210 10.65 -14.49 -3.59
CA LEU A 210 10.07 -14.74 -2.27
C LEU A 210 8.56 -14.97 -2.31
N PHE A 211 7.88 -14.57 -3.39
CA PHE A 211 6.42 -14.58 -3.53
C PHE A 211 5.89 -15.85 -4.20
N TYR A 212 6.60 -16.96 -4.14
CA TYR A 212 6.30 -18.22 -4.82
C TYR A 212 4.94 -18.85 -4.46
N ASN A 213 4.38 -18.52 -3.28
CA ASN A 213 3.06 -19.00 -2.87
C ASN A 213 1.90 -18.25 -3.56
N PHE A 214 2.17 -17.08 -4.15
CA PHE A 214 1.13 -16.26 -4.77
C PHE A 214 1.06 -16.53 -6.28
N LYS A 215 -0.16 -16.63 -6.80
CA LYS A 215 -0.40 -16.49 -8.24
C LYS A 215 -0.56 -15.00 -8.54
N TYR A 216 0.19 -14.47 -9.49
CA TYR A 216 0.13 -13.06 -9.87
C TYR A 216 0.41 -12.86 -11.36
N GLU A 217 -0.19 -11.82 -11.94
CA GLU A 217 0.25 -11.26 -13.21
C GLU A 217 1.42 -10.32 -12.97
N LYS A 218 2.30 -10.17 -13.98
CA LYS A 218 3.46 -9.27 -13.90
C LYS A 218 3.29 -8.12 -14.87
N ILE A 219 3.60 -6.91 -14.39
CA ILE A 219 3.84 -5.76 -15.25
C ILE A 219 5.23 -5.19 -14.96
N LYS A 220 5.84 -4.63 -15.97
CA LYS A 220 7.16 -4.01 -15.87
C LYS A 220 7.05 -2.53 -16.19
N LEU A 221 7.57 -1.68 -15.28
CA LEU A 221 7.75 -0.25 -15.45
C LEU A 221 9.16 0.09 -15.93
#